data_4cde957cedd19c85a7ad612eb7255329
#
_entry.id   4cde957cedd19c85a7ad612eb7255329
#
_cell.length_a   1.000
_cell.length_b   1.000
_cell.length_c   1.000
_cell.angle_alpha   90.00
_cell.angle_beta   90.00
_cell.angle_gamma   90.00
#
_symmetry.space_group_name_H-M   'P 1'
#
loop_
_entity.id
_entity.type
_entity.pdbx_description
1 polymer ?
#
loop_
_entity_poly.entity_id
_entity_poly.type
_entity_poly.pdbx_seq_one_letter_code
_entity_poly.pdbx_strand_id
1 'polypeptide(L)'
;MIGVKSAAHSAEILNKLTFGVFRVESSIRAVDFRVHAIMMIKQALTRRERFTKACRCEPTDRPPIWMMRQAGRALPEYREVKKKHSFVEIVQTPELATEVTLQPIRRFGFDAAILFSDILVICEALGQSYSFREAGGIEMAYKVNNAIDVERLNVNGAVERLNYVDQAVRMIRRELDKDTALIGFSGSPWTLANFMMEGGSSREFVQAKRAMYAEPALFESLCRKLTDVIVDYLNMQIAAGVDAVQIFDTLGGTLSGNQVEEGSLKWIREIVSRLDKSVPVIVFSKSTRDWKALAETGGQVLGVDRAEPPRRCFAAGKERGRSGQS
;
A
#
# COMPACT_ATOMS: atom_id res chain seq x y z
N MET A 1 21.84 7.83 8.94
CA MET A 1 22.69 9.04 8.87
C MET A 1 22.94 9.32 7.39
N ILE A 2 22.14 10.13 6.74
CA ILE A 2 22.44 10.67 5.40
C ILE A 2 22.24 12.18 5.54
N GLY A 3 23.37 12.86 5.31
CA GLY A 3 23.62 14.23 5.71
C GLY A 3 22.87 15.28 4.90
N VAL A 4 22.55 16.30 5.64
CA VAL A 4 22.15 17.62 5.21
C VAL A 4 23.26 18.26 4.35
N LYS A 5 23.02 18.35 3.03
CA LYS A 5 23.75 19.25 2.11
C LYS A 5 22.75 19.76 1.08
N SER A 6 21.95 20.74 1.42
CA SER A 6 21.11 21.47 0.45
C SER A 6 20.73 22.89 0.84
N ALA A 7 21.11 23.39 2.01
CA ALA A 7 20.77 24.76 2.39
C ALA A 7 21.74 25.82 1.84
N ALA A 8 22.98 25.44 1.53
CA ALA A 8 24.01 26.39 1.07
C ALA A 8 23.86 26.78 -0.41
N HIS A 9 23.32 25.90 -1.25
CA HIS A 9 23.22 26.18 -2.70
C HIS A 9 22.07 27.13 -3.06
N SER A 10 21.02 27.14 -2.25
CA SER A 10 19.88 28.05 -2.46
C SER A 10 20.18 29.51 -2.06
N ALA A 11 21.05 29.72 -1.07
CA ALA A 11 21.46 31.04 -0.65
C ALA A 11 22.42 31.72 -1.65
N GLU A 12 23.22 30.94 -2.36
CA GLU A 12 24.16 31.46 -3.35
C GLU A 12 23.48 31.89 -4.65
N ILE A 13 22.35 31.27 -5.00
CA ILE A 13 21.53 31.69 -6.16
C ILE A 13 20.75 32.97 -5.86
N LEU A 14 20.27 33.15 -4.60
CA LEU A 14 19.58 34.39 -4.20
C LEU A 14 20.52 35.61 -4.18
N ASN A 15 21.81 35.43 -3.82
CA ASN A 15 22.76 36.53 -3.74
C ASN A 15 23.30 36.96 -5.11
N LYS A 16 23.19 36.14 -6.15
CA LYS A 16 23.62 36.55 -7.54
C LYS A 16 22.53 37.27 -8.31
N LEU A 17 21.30 37.37 -7.78
CA LEU A 17 20.20 38.08 -8.45
C LEU A 17 19.99 39.52 -7.94
N THR A 18 20.80 40.00 -6.98
CA THR A 18 20.61 41.32 -6.36
C THR A 18 21.53 42.43 -6.82
N PHE A 19 22.48 42.19 -7.74
CA PHE A 19 23.33 43.25 -8.31
C PHE A 19 23.47 43.14 -9.83
N GLY A 20 22.48 43.68 -10.53
CA GLY A 20 22.55 43.98 -11.96
C GLY A 20 21.65 45.16 -12.23
N VAL A 21 22.24 46.39 -12.13
CA VAL A 21 21.57 47.62 -12.53
C VAL A 21 21.46 47.65 -14.05
N PHE A 22 20.31 47.28 -14.59
CA PHE A 22 19.93 47.67 -15.95
C PHE A 22 18.83 48.74 -15.87
N ARG A 23 19.21 49.95 -16.25
CA ARG A 23 18.31 51.08 -16.48
C ARG A 23 17.50 50.77 -17.75
N VAL A 24 16.24 50.39 -17.62
CA VAL A 24 15.32 50.30 -18.77
C VAL A 24 14.04 51.05 -18.39
N GLU A 25 13.79 52.10 -19.15
CA GLU A 25 12.53 52.86 -19.14
C GLU A 25 11.38 51.92 -19.58
N SER A 26 10.52 51.56 -18.66
CA SER A 26 9.05 51.37 -18.81
C SER A 26 8.48 50.79 -17.56
N SER A 27 7.79 51.59 -16.81
CA SER A 27 7.24 51.37 -15.47
C SER A 27 6.06 50.37 -15.42
N ILE A 28 5.72 49.70 -16.48
CA ILE A 28 4.55 48.77 -16.53
C ILE A 28 4.96 47.31 -16.58
N ARG A 29 6.11 46.95 -17.12
CA ARG A 29 6.54 45.53 -17.22
C ARG A 29 7.22 44.98 -15.95
N ALA A 30 7.76 45.85 -15.09
CA ALA A 30 8.41 45.41 -13.83
C ALA A 30 7.40 45.00 -12.74
N VAL A 31 6.20 45.55 -12.77
CA VAL A 31 5.14 45.20 -11.83
C VAL A 31 4.55 43.84 -12.20
N ASP A 32 4.41 43.54 -13.49
CA ASP A 32 3.86 42.28 -13.97
C ASP A 32 4.80 41.07 -13.69
N PHE A 33 6.13 41.30 -13.79
CA PHE A 33 7.11 40.25 -13.46
C PHE A 33 7.19 39.97 -11.95
N ARG A 34 7.00 40.98 -11.07
CA ARG A 34 6.96 40.81 -9.64
C ARG A 34 5.64 40.15 -9.20
N VAL A 35 4.54 40.50 -9.83
CA VAL A 35 3.22 39.86 -9.56
C VAL A 35 3.23 38.42 -10.07
N HIS A 36 3.81 38.13 -11.24
CA HIS A 36 4.01 36.77 -11.71
C HIS A 36 5.00 35.96 -10.87
N ALA A 37 6.08 36.56 -10.38
CA ALA A 37 7.03 35.91 -9.46
C ALA A 37 6.44 35.70 -8.05
N ILE A 38 5.54 36.58 -7.60
CA ILE A 38 4.80 36.42 -6.34
C ILE A 38 3.64 35.43 -6.51
N MET A 39 3.00 35.35 -7.67
CA MET A 39 2.03 34.29 -8.00
C MET A 39 2.67 32.90 -8.21
N MET A 40 3.97 32.84 -8.48
CA MET A 40 4.80 31.64 -8.47
C MET A 40 5.35 31.30 -7.07
N ILE A 41 4.84 31.88 -5.99
CA ILE A 41 4.95 31.26 -4.67
C ILE A 41 4.15 29.98 -4.80
N LYS A 42 4.83 28.90 -5.18
CA LYS A 42 4.33 27.54 -5.28
C LYS A 42 3.57 27.28 -3.98
N GLN A 43 2.26 27.34 -4.03
CA GLN A 43 1.44 27.01 -2.88
C GLN A 43 1.91 25.65 -2.38
N ALA A 44 2.42 25.59 -1.16
CA ALA A 44 2.99 24.37 -0.62
C ALA A 44 1.90 23.28 -0.71
N LEU A 45 2.26 22.15 -1.33
CA LEU A 45 1.32 21.04 -1.47
C LEU A 45 0.89 20.55 -0.09
N THR A 46 -0.40 20.28 0.06
CA THR A 46 -0.87 19.53 1.22
C THR A 46 -0.22 18.13 1.24
N ARG A 47 -0.22 17.47 2.38
CA ARG A 47 0.28 16.10 2.53
C ARG A 47 -0.43 15.14 1.57
N ARG A 48 -1.75 15.26 1.46
CA ARG A 48 -2.60 14.45 0.58
C ARG A 48 -2.30 14.70 -0.90
N GLU A 49 -2.18 15.96 -1.32
CA GLU A 49 -1.81 16.32 -2.69
C GLU A 49 -0.44 15.80 -3.04
N ARG A 50 0.54 15.96 -2.15
CA ARG A 50 1.91 15.43 -2.35
C ARG A 50 1.90 13.94 -2.56
N PHE A 51 1.17 13.19 -1.73
CA PHE A 51 1.07 11.74 -1.84
C PHE A 51 0.39 11.34 -3.16
N THR A 52 -0.75 11.91 -3.48
CA THR A 52 -1.52 11.54 -4.69
C THR A 52 -0.80 11.93 -5.98
N LYS A 53 -0.14 13.09 -6.02
CA LYS A 53 0.72 13.51 -7.13
C LYS A 53 1.90 12.56 -7.33
N ALA A 54 2.59 12.18 -6.26
CA ALA A 54 3.69 11.21 -6.33
C ALA A 54 3.22 9.86 -6.89
N CYS A 55 2.03 9.38 -6.47
CA CYS A 55 1.44 8.17 -7.02
C CYS A 55 1.12 8.25 -8.53
N ARG A 56 0.92 9.44 -9.05
CA ARG A 56 0.69 9.72 -10.48
C ARG A 56 1.95 10.10 -11.25
N CYS A 57 3.12 9.98 -10.63
CA CYS A 57 4.40 10.46 -11.20
C CYS A 57 4.41 11.95 -11.56
N GLU A 58 3.58 12.77 -10.92
CA GLU A 58 3.55 14.21 -11.07
C GLU A 58 4.61 14.87 -10.17
N PRO A 59 5.13 16.06 -10.55
CA PRO A 59 6.11 16.79 -9.75
C PRO A 59 5.57 17.14 -8.36
N THR A 60 6.40 16.97 -7.34
CA THR A 60 6.12 17.32 -5.96
C THR A 60 7.22 18.21 -5.39
N ASP A 61 6.92 18.94 -4.33
CA ASP A 61 7.89 19.80 -3.61
C ASP A 61 8.98 18.98 -2.89
N ARG A 62 8.61 17.80 -2.38
CA ARG A 62 9.45 16.76 -1.79
C ARG A 62 8.79 15.39 -1.93
N PRO A 63 9.51 14.27 -1.77
CA PRO A 63 8.88 12.97 -1.67
C PRO A 63 7.90 12.90 -0.48
N PRO A 64 6.72 12.25 -0.65
CA PRO A 64 5.84 11.97 0.48
C PRO A 64 6.47 10.97 1.44
N ILE A 65 6.20 11.13 2.73
CA ILE A 65 6.74 10.27 3.78
C ILE A 65 5.60 9.55 4.49
N TRP A 66 5.62 8.23 4.46
CA TRP A 66 4.79 7.34 5.25
C TRP A 66 5.53 6.03 5.48
N MET A 67 5.09 5.22 6.44
CA MET A 67 5.74 3.96 6.76
C MET A 67 4.70 2.84 6.77
N MET A 68 5.02 1.71 6.12
CA MET A 68 4.14 0.55 5.99
C MET A 68 3.65 0.00 7.35
N ARG A 69 4.48 0.09 8.38
CA ARG A 69 4.15 -0.32 9.76
C ARG A 69 4.34 0.85 10.73
N GLN A 70 3.68 1.97 10.45
CA GLN A 70 3.80 3.18 11.27
C GLN A 70 3.08 3.05 12.62
N ALA A 71 1.97 2.33 12.70
CA ALA A 71 1.31 1.96 13.93
C ALA A 71 1.89 0.64 14.48
N GLY A 72 2.03 0.51 15.79
CA GLY A 72 2.51 -0.72 16.39
C GLY A 72 3.33 -0.51 17.67
N ARG A 73 4.04 -1.56 18.11
CA ARG A 73 4.71 -1.64 19.43
C ARG A 73 5.77 -0.56 19.69
N ALA A 74 6.26 0.11 18.65
CA ALA A 74 7.17 1.25 18.81
C ALA A 74 6.48 2.45 19.50
N LEU A 75 5.17 2.59 19.35
CA LEU A 75 4.40 3.67 19.92
C LEU A 75 3.95 3.35 21.35
N PRO A 76 4.22 4.23 22.34
CA PRO A 76 3.69 4.08 23.69
C PRO A 76 2.16 3.99 23.70
N GLU A 77 1.47 4.83 22.93
CA GLU A 77 0.02 4.89 22.81
C GLU A 77 -0.56 3.55 22.35
N TYR A 78 0.05 2.93 21.35
CA TYR A 78 -0.35 1.58 20.92
C TYR A 78 -0.18 0.54 22.02
N ARG A 79 0.93 0.61 22.79
CA ARG A 79 1.16 -0.34 23.88
C ARG A 79 0.09 -0.23 24.97
N GLU A 80 -0.42 0.99 25.25
CA GLU A 80 -1.52 1.16 26.21
C GLU A 80 -2.84 0.54 25.71
N VAL A 81 -3.17 0.71 24.42
CA VAL A 81 -4.33 0.03 23.82
C VAL A 81 -4.15 -1.50 23.87
N LYS A 82 -2.94 -1.99 23.55
CA LYS A 82 -2.62 -3.41 23.51
C LYS A 82 -2.65 -4.11 24.87
N LYS A 83 -2.49 -3.38 25.98
CA LYS A 83 -2.65 -3.92 27.33
C LYS A 83 -4.10 -4.31 27.64
N LYS A 84 -5.06 -3.64 27.01
CA LYS A 84 -6.51 -3.78 27.29
C LYS A 84 -7.22 -4.65 26.26
N HIS A 85 -6.69 -4.74 25.04
CA HIS A 85 -7.34 -5.35 23.90
C HIS A 85 -6.40 -6.32 23.17
N SER A 86 -6.94 -7.43 22.67
CA SER A 86 -6.24 -8.33 21.77
C SER A 86 -6.00 -7.65 20.42
N PHE A 87 -5.10 -8.20 19.60
CA PHE A 87 -4.86 -7.66 18.25
C PHE A 87 -6.10 -7.78 17.36
N VAL A 88 -6.77 -8.94 17.41
CA VAL A 88 -7.98 -9.20 16.63
C VAL A 88 -9.10 -8.24 17.05
N GLU A 89 -9.29 -8.04 18.36
CA GLU A 89 -10.26 -7.09 18.88
C GLU A 89 -9.99 -5.66 18.41
N ILE A 90 -8.72 -5.22 18.37
CA ILE A 90 -8.37 -3.89 17.85
C ILE A 90 -8.72 -3.78 16.36
N VAL A 91 -8.46 -4.83 15.56
CA VAL A 91 -8.75 -4.84 14.13
C VAL A 91 -10.26 -4.86 13.85
N GLN A 92 -11.03 -5.60 14.65
CA GLN A 92 -12.46 -5.80 14.44
C GLN A 92 -13.34 -4.71 15.08
N THR A 93 -12.76 -3.83 15.91
CA THR A 93 -13.48 -2.72 16.54
C THR A 93 -13.14 -1.41 15.79
N PRO A 94 -14.08 -0.82 15.04
CA PRO A 94 -13.84 0.36 14.22
C PRO A 94 -13.20 1.52 14.98
N GLU A 95 -13.63 1.77 16.22
CA GLU A 95 -13.12 2.83 17.09
C GLU A 95 -11.65 2.60 17.45
N LEU A 96 -11.29 1.36 17.81
CA LEU A 96 -9.92 1.01 18.17
C LEU A 96 -8.99 1.03 16.95
N ALA A 97 -9.45 0.50 15.80
CA ALA A 97 -8.71 0.55 14.55
C ALA A 97 -8.47 2.00 14.11
N THR A 98 -9.47 2.88 14.27
CA THR A 98 -9.38 4.31 14.00
C THR A 98 -8.34 4.96 14.91
N GLU A 99 -8.45 4.80 16.21
CA GLU A 99 -7.50 5.38 17.18
C GLU A 99 -6.06 4.96 16.85
N VAL A 100 -5.83 3.65 16.65
CA VAL A 100 -4.49 3.14 16.36
C VAL A 100 -3.95 3.65 15.01
N THR A 101 -4.80 3.81 14.01
CA THR A 101 -4.42 4.38 12.71
C THR A 101 -3.96 5.83 12.85
N LEU A 102 -4.61 6.61 13.71
CA LEU A 102 -4.32 8.04 13.86
C LEU A 102 -3.12 8.35 14.78
N GLN A 103 -2.74 7.45 15.68
CA GLN A 103 -1.62 7.64 16.60
C GLN A 103 -0.32 8.08 15.91
N PRO A 104 0.20 7.39 14.88
CA PRO A 104 1.42 7.80 14.20
C PRO A 104 1.28 9.12 13.44
N ILE A 105 0.08 9.44 12.95
CA ILE A 105 -0.17 10.71 12.26
C ILE A 105 -0.08 11.87 13.24
N ARG A 106 -0.73 11.75 14.41
CA ARG A 106 -0.67 12.76 15.48
C ARG A 106 0.76 12.97 15.99
N ARG A 107 1.56 11.90 16.07
CA ARG A 107 2.92 11.93 16.61
C ARG A 107 3.96 12.43 15.61
N PHE A 108 3.88 12.03 14.35
CA PHE A 108 4.95 12.23 13.36
C PHE A 108 4.56 13.13 12.18
N GLY A 109 3.28 13.38 11.98
CA GLY A 109 2.81 14.20 10.85
C GLY A 109 3.12 13.62 9.49
N PHE A 110 3.04 12.29 9.32
CA PHE A 110 3.23 11.63 8.03
C PHE A 110 2.30 12.15 6.94
N ASP A 111 2.72 12.04 5.68
CA ASP A 111 1.93 12.49 4.53
C ASP A 111 0.73 11.57 4.25
N ALA A 112 0.82 10.30 4.66
CA ALA A 112 -0.29 9.35 4.54
C ALA A 112 -0.44 8.50 5.81
N ALA A 113 -1.70 8.23 6.17
CA ALA A 113 -2.10 7.18 7.09
C ALA A 113 -2.27 5.87 6.30
N ILE A 114 -2.03 4.74 6.95
CA ILE A 114 -2.44 3.43 6.46
C ILE A 114 -3.38 2.80 7.48
N LEU A 115 -4.51 2.28 7.02
CA LEU A 115 -5.49 1.59 7.85
C LEU A 115 -4.82 0.57 8.77
N PHE A 116 -5.13 0.59 10.06
CA PHE A 116 -4.71 -0.48 10.97
C PHE A 116 -5.66 -1.67 10.84
N SER A 117 -5.18 -2.72 10.20
CA SER A 117 -5.90 -3.96 9.94
C SER A 117 -4.90 -5.11 9.77
N ASP A 118 -5.40 -6.29 9.38
CA ASP A 118 -4.58 -7.46 9.00
C ASP A 118 -4.96 -7.95 7.60
N ILE A 119 -4.01 -8.55 6.88
CA ILE A 119 -4.28 -9.16 5.58
C ILE A 119 -5.16 -10.41 5.71
N LEU A 120 -5.13 -11.09 6.86
CA LEU A 120 -5.85 -12.34 7.10
C LEU A 120 -7.34 -12.15 7.41
N VAL A 121 -7.82 -10.92 7.54
CA VAL A 121 -9.26 -10.63 7.66
C VAL A 121 -10.06 -11.20 6.46
N ILE A 122 -9.41 -11.30 5.30
CA ILE A 122 -9.98 -11.95 4.10
C ILE A 122 -10.21 -13.45 4.35
N CYS A 123 -9.22 -14.15 4.94
CA CYS A 123 -9.33 -15.57 5.25
C CYS A 123 -10.46 -15.82 6.26
N GLU A 124 -10.53 -14.98 7.29
CA GLU A 124 -11.59 -15.03 8.29
C GLU A 124 -12.97 -14.79 7.68
N ALA A 125 -13.08 -13.78 6.80
CA ALA A 125 -14.32 -13.49 6.09
C ALA A 125 -14.77 -14.66 5.19
N LEU A 126 -13.85 -15.46 4.69
CA LEU A 126 -14.13 -16.69 3.95
C LEU A 126 -14.51 -17.88 4.84
N GLY A 127 -14.39 -17.76 6.18
CA GLY A 127 -14.72 -18.81 7.15
C GLY A 127 -13.51 -19.58 7.68
N GLN A 128 -12.28 -19.13 7.41
CA GLN A 128 -11.07 -19.67 8.02
C GLN A 128 -10.50 -18.66 9.00
N SER A 129 -10.93 -18.74 10.27
CA SER A 129 -10.47 -17.85 11.33
C SER A 129 -8.98 -18.08 11.66
N TYR A 130 -8.38 -17.08 12.30
CA TYR A 130 -6.98 -17.10 12.70
C TYR A 130 -6.78 -16.55 14.11
N SER A 131 -5.68 -16.94 14.73
CA SER A 131 -5.26 -16.45 16.04
C SER A 131 -3.75 -16.22 16.09
N PHE A 132 -3.31 -15.52 17.14
CA PHE A 132 -1.88 -15.30 17.39
C PHE A 132 -1.42 -16.22 18.52
N ARG A 133 -0.35 -17.00 18.26
CA ARG A 133 0.27 -17.87 19.26
C ARG A 133 0.99 -17.03 20.32
N GLU A 134 1.01 -17.49 21.55
CA GLU A 134 1.75 -16.84 22.64
C GLU A 134 3.24 -16.74 22.34
N ALA A 135 3.85 -17.77 21.77
CA ALA A 135 5.25 -17.80 21.33
C ALA A 135 5.52 -16.98 20.07
N GLY A 136 4.50 -16.30 19.53
CA GLY A 136 4.55 -15.54 18.27
C GLY A 136 4.19 -16.38 17.05
N GLY A 137 3.77 -15.68 15.99
CA GLY A 137 3.28 -16.29 14.76
C GLY A 137 1.75 -16.42 14.75
N ILE A 138 1.26 -16.83 13.60
CA ILE A 138 -0.17 -16.96 13.29
C ILE A 138 -0.53 -18.44 13.22
N GLU A 139 -1.73 -18.78 13.67
CA GLU A 139 -2.36 -20.09 13.56
C GLU A 139 -3.72 -19.93 12.90
N MET A 140 -3.96 -20.70 11.83
CA MET A 140 -5.27 -20.77 11.16
C MET A 140 -6.08 -21.89 11.80
N ALA A 141 -7.40 -21.73 11.85
CA ALA A 141 -8.31 -22.71 12.48
C ALA A 141 -8.22 -24.13 11.86
N TYR A 142 -7.88 -24.18 10.58
CA TYR A 142 -7.63 -25.43 9.85
C TYR A 142 -6.71 -25.15 8.65
N LYS A 143 -6.28 -26.21 7.95
CA LYS A 143 -5.50 -26.11 6.70
C LYS A 143 -6.41 -26.36 5.52
N VAL A 144 -6.19 -25.61 4.45
CA VAL A 144 -6.81 -25.90 3.15
C VAL A 144 -5.92 -26.90 2.42
N ASN A 145 -6.34 -28.16 2.37
CA ASN A 145 -5.53 -29.27 1.82
C ASN A 145 -6.18 -29.96 0.61
N ASN A 146 -7.47 -29.76 0.37
CA ASN A 146 -8.23 -30.46 -0.65
C ASN A 146 -9.38 -29.61 -1.20
N ALA A 147 -10.07 -30.11 -2.22
CA ALA A 147 -11.18 -29.40 -2.87
C ALA A 147 -12.34 -29.11 -1.90
N ILE A 148 -12.65 -30.03 -0.97
CA ILE A 148 -13.72 -29.86 0.01
C ILE A 148 -13.41 -28.67 0.92
N ASP A 149 -12.14 -28.51 1.33
CA ASP A 149 -11.74 -27.36 2.16
C ASP A 149 -11.90 -26.03 1.39
N VAL A 150 -11.59 -26.02 0.08
CA VAL A 150 -11.81 -24.84 -0.77
C VAL A 150 -13.30 -24.58 -0.97
N GLU A 151 -14.14 -25.60 -1.14
CA GLU A 151 -15.59 -25.46 -1.27
C GLU A 151 -16.23 -24.84 -0.03
N ARG A 152 -15.75 -25.20 1.17
CA ARG A 152 -16.19 -24.62 2.46
C ARG A 152 -15.97 -23.11 2.57
N LEU A 153 -15.02 -22.54 1.81
CA LEU A 153 -14.77 -21.10 1.81
C LEU A 153 -15.95 -20.36 1.19
N ASN A 154 -16.68 -19.63 2.01
CA ASN A 154 -17.89 -18.94 1.62
C ASN A 154 -17.59 -17.51 1.11
N VAL A 155 -17.60 -17.34 -0.19
CA VAL A 155 -17.43 -16.02 -0.84
C VAL A 155 -18.67 -15.14 -0.71
N ASN A 156 -19.85 -15.74 -0.61
CA ASN A 156 -21.12 -15.00 -0.50
C ASN A 156 -21.18 -14.26 0.84
N GLY A 157 -21.39 -12.97 0.82
CA GLY A 157 -21.44 -12.15 2.03
C GLY A 157 -20.07 -11.96 2.72
N ALA A 158 -18.94 -12.25 2.05
CA ALA A 158 -17.61 -12.08 2.62
C ALA A 158 -17.32 -10.60 2.94
N VAL A 159 -17.70 -9.68 2.06
CA VAL A 159 -17.48 -8.24 2.26
C VAL A 159 -18.42 -7.70 3.34
N GLU A 160 -19.62 -8.19 3.46
CA GLU A 160 -20.54 -7.83 4.54
C GLU A 160 -19.98 -8.23 5.90
N ARG A 161 -19.29 -9.39 6.01
CA ARG A 161 -18.56 -9.80 7.22
C ARG A 161 -17.39 -8.88 7.56
N LEU A 162 -16.88 -8.11 6.59
CA LEU A 162 -15.83 -7.12 6.73
C LEU A 162 -16.36 -5.68 6.94
N ASN A 163 -17.66 -5.52 7.22
CA ASN A 163 -18.28 -4.20 7.41
C ASN A 163 -17.60 -3.36 8.51
N TYR A 164 -16.98 -3.98 9.50
CA TYR A 164 -16.20 -3.27 10.52
C TYR A 164 -14.99 -2.53 9.90
N VAL A 165 -14.44 -3.02 8.78
CA VAL A 165 -13.36 -2.33 8.06
C VAL A 165 -13.92 -1.10 7.31
N ASP A 166 -15.09 -1.24 6.63
CA ASP A 166 -15.76 -0.10 5.99
C ASP A 166 -16.02 1.01 7.03
N GLN A 167 -16.58 0.63 8.17
CA GLN A 167 -16.84 1.57 9.29
C GLN A 167 -15.56 2.25 9.77
N ALA A 168 -14.47 1.47 9.98
CA ALA A 168 -13.19 2.03 10.40
C ALA A 168 -12.64 3.02 9.37
N VAL A 169 -12.65 2.69 8.06
CA VAL A 169 -12.18 3.60 7.00
C VAL A 169 -12.98 4.90 6.99
N ARG A 170 -14.32 4.83 7.11
CA ARG A 170 -15.19 6.03 7.17
C ARG A 170 -14.95 6.85 8.43
N MET A 171 -14.71 6.22 9.57
CA MET A 171 -14.37 6.90 10.82
C MET A 171 -13.02 7.61 10.71
N ILE A 172 -11.99 6.88 10.24
CA ILE A 172 -10.67 7.44 10.01
C ILE A 172 -10.77 8.64 9.06
N ARG A 173 -11.51 8.54 7.95
CA ARG A 173 -11.64 9.63 6.98
C ARG A 173 -12.29 10.88 7.58
N ARG A 174 -13.21 10.72 8.51
CA ARG A 174 -13.86 11.85 9.22
C ARG A 174 -12.93 12.54 10.23
N GLU A 175 -12.10 11.75 10.93
CA GLU A 175 -11.22 12.24 12.00
C GLU A 175 -9.84 12.67 11.48
N LEU A 176 -9.38 12.06 10.39
CA LEU A 176 -8.11 12.39 9.77
C LEU A 176 -8.19 13.79 9.13
N ASP A 177 -7.16 14.61 9.37
CA ASP A 177 -7.01 15.87 8.68
C ASP A 177 -7.22 15.68 7.17
N LYS A 178 -8.08 16.51 6.56
CA LYS A 178 -8.41 16.46 5.12
C LYS A 178 -7.17 16.55 4.23
N ASP A 179 -6.08 17.11 4.75
CA ASP A 179 -4.81 17.29 4.06
C ASP A 179 -3.89 16.07 4.17
N THR A 180 -4.28 15.01 4.86
CA THR A 180 -3.52 13.76 4.99
C THR A 180 -4.17 12.65 4.15
N ALA A 181 -3.37 11.93 3.36
CA ALA A 181 -3.84 10.81 2.58
C ALA A 181 -4.16 9.57 3.46
N LEU A 182 -5.04 8.71 2.98
CA LEU A 182 -5.40 7.44 3.63
C LEU A 182 -5.19 6.29 2.65
N ILE A 183 -4.43 5.27 3.08
CA ILE A 183 -4.13 4.07 2.31
C ILE A 183 -4.93 2.90 2.85
N GLY A 184 -5.71 2.25 1.98
CA GLY A 184 -6.29 0.94 2.22
C GLY A 184 -5.38 -0.18 1.73
N PHE A 185 -5.68 -1.44 2.08
CA PHE A 185 -4.84 -2.54 1.61
C PHE A 185 -5.51 -3.91 1.70
N SER A 186 -4.88 -4.89 1.02
CA SER A 186 -5.14 -6.33 1.16
C SER A 186 -3.86 -7.12 0.97
N GLY A 187 -3.85 -8.39 1.40
CA GLY A 187 -2.85 -9.37 0.95
C GLY A 187 -3.09 -9.79 -0.49
N SER A 188 -2.03 -10.25 -1.19
CA SER A 188 -2.17 -10.90 -2.49
C SER A 188 -2.75 -12.32 -2.34
N PRO A 189 -3.39 -12.88 -3.38
CA PRO A 189 -3.88 -14.26 -3.35
C PRO A 189 -2.78 -15.25 -3.01
N TRP A 190 -1.57 -15.11 -3.57
CA TRP A 190 -0.42 -15.94 -3.24
C TRP A 190 -0.07 -15.89 -1.74
N THR A 191 0.02 -14.70 -1.18
CA THR A 191 0.36 -14.53 0.23
C THR A 191 -0.70 -15.16 1.13
N LEU A 192 -1.99 -14.94 0.85
CA LEU A 192 -3.09 -15.51 1.64
C LEU A 192 -3.19 -17.02 1.49
N ALA A 193 -3.09 -17.56 0.27
CA ALA A 193 -3.10 -19.00 0.01
C ALA A 193 -2.00 -19.74 0.79
N ASN A 194 -0.80 -19.13 0.90
CA ASN A 194 0.28 -19.71 1.70
C ASN A 194 -0.11 -19.84 3.18
N PHE A 195 -0.69 -18.81 3.82
CA PHE A 195 -1.15 -18.91 5.19
C PHE A 195 -2.27 -19.95 5.36
N MET A 196 -3.21 -19.98 4.40
CA MET A 196 -4.35 -20.89 4.43
C MET A 196 -3.95 -22.35 4.31
N MET A 197 -3.02 -22.67 3.40
CA MET A 197 -2.56 -24.03 3.14
C MET A 197 -1.53 -24.51 4.17
N GLU A 198 -0.65 -23.64 4.68
CA GLU A 198 0.28 -24.00 5.76
C GLU A 198 -0.44 -24.16 7.13
N GLY A 199 -1.61 -23.54 7.28
CA GLY A 199 -2.31 -23.47 8.56
C GLY A 199 -1.69 -22.43 9.52
N GLY A 200 -1.06 -21.40 8.97
CA GLY A 200 -0.48 -20.30 9.74
C GLY A 200 0.93 -19.92 9.32
N SER A 201 1.70 -19.34 10.27
CA SER A 201 3.07 -18.93 10.02
C SER A 201 4.00 -20.13 9.82
N SER A 202 4.79 -20.11 8.75
CA SER A 202 5.81 -21.11 8.42
C SER A 202 7.13 -20.41 8.06
N ARG A 203 8.24 -21.13 8.15
CA ARG A 203 9.54 -20.63 7.66
C ARG A 203 9.68 -20.78 6.15
N GLU A 204 9.11 -21.83 5.57
CA GLU A 204 9.37 -22.23 4.18
C GLU A 204 8.15 -22.03 3.27
N PHE A 205 6.93 -22.11 3.79
CA PHE A 205 5.69 -21.99 3.01
C PHE A 205 5.68 -22.90 1.78
N VAL A 206 5.79 -24.23 2.01
CA VAL A 206 5.93 -25.20 0.91
C VAL A 206 4.61 -25.73 0.38
N GLN A 207 3.52 -25.71 1.19
CA GLN A 207 2.26 -26.37 0.81
C GLN A 207 1.59 -25.72 -0.39
N ALA A 208 1.53 -24.40 -0.45
CA ALA A 208 0.98 -23.68 -1.61
C ALA A 208 1.80 -23.93 -2.89
N LYS A 209 3.14 -23.98 -2.78
CA LYS A 209 4.00 -24.38 -3.92
C LYS A 209 3.73 -25.79 -4.38
N ARG A 210 3.62 -26.72 -3.43
CA ARG A 210 3.30 -28.12 -3.75
C ARG A 210 1.95 -28.22 -4.46
N ALA A 211 0.92 -27.54 -3.94
CA ALA A 211 -0.40 -27.54 -4.57
C ALA A 211 -0.35 -26.97 -6.00
N MET A 212 0.39 -25.88 -6.22
CA MET A 212 0.53 -25.27 -7.54
C MET A 212 1.07 -26.26 -8.60
N TYR A 213 1.93 -27.20 -8.19
CA TYR A 213 2.49 -28.22 -9.12
C TYR A 213 1.71 -29.52 -9.15
N ALA A 214 1.37 -30.04 -7.97
CA ALA A 214 0.78 -31.37 -7.86
C ALA A 214 -0.75 -31.35 -8.02
N GLU A 215 -1.39 -30.24 -7.67
CA GLU A 215 -2.84 -30.07 -7.65
C GLU A 215 -3.25 -28.69 -8.19
N PRO A 216 -2.87 -28.34 -9.44
CA PRO A 216 -3.05 -27.00 -10.00
C PRO A 216 -4.50 -26.53 -9.98
N ALA A 217 -5.47 -27.42 -10.18
CA ALA A 217 -6.90 -27.09 -10.12
C ALA A 217 -7.33 -26.64 -8.70
N LEU A 218 -6.79 -27.28 -7.65
CA LEU A 218 -7.03 -26.91 -6.26
C LEU A 218 -6.47 -25.50 -5.98
N PHE A 219 -5.21 -25.27 -6.35
CA PHE A 219 -4.55 -24.00 -6.15
C PHE A 219 -5.26 -22.87 -6.90
N GLU A 220 -5.63 -23.11 -8.16
CA GLU A 220 -6.34 -22.13 -8.98
C GLU A 220 -7.72 -21.79 -8.39
N SER A 221 -8.48 -22.80 -7.95
CA SER A 221 -9.79 -22.60 -7.34
C SER A 221 -9.70 -21.74 -6.08
N LEU A 222 -8.68 -21.99 -5.21
CA LEU A 222 -8.42 -21.19 -4.03
C LEU A 222 -8.07 -19.73 -4.39
N CYS A 223 -7.11 -19.54 -5.30
CA CYS A 223 -6.68 -18.21 -5.71
C CYS A 223 -7.80 -17.40 -6.38
N ARG A 224 -8.69 -18.04 -7.13
CA ARG A 224 -9.85 -17.39 -7.75
C ARG A 224 -10.82 -16.86 -6.71
N LYS A 225 -11.19 -17.68 -5.73
CA LYS A 225 -12.04 -17.23 -4.60
C LYS A 225 -11.40 -16.05 -3.84
N LEU A 226 -10.09 -16.14 -3.58
CA LEU A 226 -9.36 -15.05 -2.94
C LEU A 226 -9.35 -13.78 -3.79
N THR A 227 -9.11 -13.91 -5.09
CA THR A 227 -9.11 -12.78 -6.03
C THR A 227 -10.46 -12.06 -6.03
N ASP A 228 -11.56 -12.79 -6.11
CA ASP A 228 -12.91 -12.22 -6.13
C ASP A 228 -13.19 -11.43 -4.84
N VAL A 229 -12.93 -12.02 -3.68
CA VAL A 229 -13.17 -11.33 -2.40
C VAL A 229 -12.21 -10.15 -2.20
N ILE A 230 -10.95 -10.24 -2.64
CA ILE A 230 -10.00 -9.12 -2.56
C ILE A 230 -10.46 -7.94 -3.42
N VAL A 231 -10.96 -8.19 -4.63
CA VAL A 231 -11.51 -7.14 -5.51
C VAL A 231 -12.66 -6.41 -4.82
N ASP A 232 -13.63 -7.15 -4.30
CA ASP A 232 -14.79 -6.56 -3.64
C ASP A 232 -14.38 -5.80 -2.37
N TYR A 233 -13.46 -6.37 -1.58
CA TYR A 233 -12.93 -5.77 -0.36
C TYR A 233 -12.15 -4.47 -0.62
N LEU A 234 -11.32 -4.43 -1.65
CA LEU A 234 -10.58 -3.21 -2.01
C LEU A 234 -11.51 -2.15 -2.61
N ASN A 235 -12.49 -2.54 -3.42
CA ASN A 235 -13.52 -1.62 -3.93
C ASN A 235 -14.38 -1.04 -2.79
N MET A 236 -14.72 -1.83 -1.77
CA MET A 236 -15.37 -1.34 -0.55
C MET A 236 -14.52 -0.26 0.15
N GLN A 237 -13.21 -0.48 0.32
CA GLN A 237 -12.32 0.51 0.93
C GLN A 237 -12.24 1.79 0.07
N ILE A 238 -12.21 1.67 -1.25
CA ILE A 238 -12.23 2.81 -2.17
C ILE A 238 -13.53 3.61 -1.98
N ALA A 239 -14.67 2.94 -1.97
CA ALA A 239 -15.98 3.56 -1.75
C ALA A 239 -16.11 4.19 -0.34
N ALA A 240 -15.38 3.66 0.66
CA ALA A 240 -15.32 4.22 2.01
C ALA A 240 -14.42 5.47 2.11
N GLY A 241 -13.58 5.77 1.10
CA GLY A 241 -12.87 7.04 0.99
C GLY A 241 -11.36 6.99 1.20
N VAL A 242 -10.68 5.89 0.88
CA VAL A 242 -9.23 5.84 0.82
C VAL A 242 -8.70 6.58 -0.42
N ASP A 243 -7.46 7.08 -0.35
CA ASP A 243 -6.79 7.82 -1.43
C ASP A 243 -5.90 6.92 -2.31
N ALA A 244 -5.60 5.72 -1.84
CA ALA A 244 -4.88 4.68 -2.57
C ALA A 244 -5.20 3.33 -1.94
N VAL A 245 -5.01 2.24 -2.70
CA VAL A 245 -5.02 0.88 -2.16
C VAL A 245 -3.70 0.19 -2.44
N GLN A 246 -3.26 -0.67 -1.50
CA GLN A 246 -2.03 -1.42 -1.63
C GLN A 246 -2.28 -2.93 -1.58
N ILE A 247 -1.71 -3.67 -2.53
CA ILE A 247 -1.69 -5.13 -2.54
C ILE A 247 -0.34 -5.58 -1.98
N PHE A 248 -0.38 -6.33 -0.87
CA PHE A 248 0.81 -6.88 -0.22
C PHE A 248 1.08 -8.30 -0.70
N ASP A 249 2.06 -8.45 -1.60
CA ASP A 249 2.62 -9.74 -1.98
C ASP A 249 3.86 -10.07 -1.14
N THR A 250 3.65 -10.23 0.16
CA THR A 250 4.72 -10.41 1.15
C THR A 250 5.55 -11.67 0.92
N LEU A 251 4.98 -12.68 0.26
CA LEU A 251 5.63 -13.95 -0.06
C LEU A 251 6.00 -14.10 -1.54
N GLY A 252 5.88 -13.05 -2.37
CA GLY A 252 6.19 -13.09 -3.80
C GLY A 252 7.62 -13.54 -4.10
N GLY A 253 8.60 -13.08 -3.32
CA GLY A 253 10.00 -13.48 -3.47
C GLY A 253 10.32 -14.94 -3.12
N THR A 254 9.33 -15.72 -2.66
CA THR A 254 9.48 -17.17 -2.49
C THR A 254 9.31 -17.93 -3.80
N LEU A 255 8.82 -17.27 -4.84
CA LEU A 255 8.64 -17.79 -6.19
C LEU A 255 9.81 -17.42 -7.10
N SER A 256 10.05 -18.21 -8.13
CA SER A 256 11.11 -17.99 -9.13
C SER A 256 10.69 -18.48 -10.52
N GLY A 257 11.26 -17.87 -11.56
CA GLY A 257 10.95 -18.25 -12.95
C GLY A 257 9.44 -18.13 -13.25
N ASN A 258 8.90 -19.11 -13.98
CA ASN A 258 7.48 -19.14 -14.38
C ASN A 258 6.50 -19.21 -13.19
N GLN A 259 6.98 -19.63 -12.00
CA GLN A 259 6.14 -19.66 -10.80
C GLN A 259 5.64 -18.27 -10.41
N VAL A 260 6.44 -17.24 -10.66
CA VAL A 260 6.10 -15.85 -10.31
C VAL A 260 4.82 -15.43 -11.04
N GLU A 261 4.72 -15.75 -12.32
CA GLU A 261 3.52 -15.46 -13.12
C GLU A 261 2.32 -16.28 -12.62
N GLU A 262 2.47 -17.60 -12.55
CA GLU A 262 1.37 -18.52 -12.22
C GLU A 262 0.90 -18.41 -10.77
N GLY A 263 1.83 -18.22 -9.83
CA GLY A 263 1.52 -18.17 -8.41
C GLY A 263 1.06 -16.79 -7.93
N SER A 264 1.57 -15.70 -8.51
CA SER A 264 1.35 -14.35 -8.00
C SER A 264 0.84 -13.37 -9.05
N LEU A 265 1.62 -13.07 -10.11
CA LEU A 265 1.41 -11.86 -10.90
C LEU A 265 0.11 -11.89 -11.71
N LYS A 266 -0.31 -13.05 -12.24
CA LYS A 266 -1.59 -13.17 -12.96
C LYS A 266 -2.78 -12.77 -12.09
N TRP A 267 -2.77 -13.13 -10.82
CA TRP A 267 -3.82 -12.81 -9.87
C TRP A 267 -3.82 -11.34 -9.48
N ILE A 268 -2.63 -10.77 -9.26
CA ILE A 268 -2.49 -9.33 -8.98
C ILE A 268 -2.99 -8.52 -10.19
N ARG A 269 -2.65 -8.93 -11.41
CA ARG A 269 -3.10 -8.29 -12.65
C ARG A 269 -4.62 -8.34 -12.77
N GLU A 270 -5.23 -9.48 -12.47
CA GLU A 270 -6.68 -9.64 -12.47
C GLU A 270 -7.33 -8.71 -11.45
N ILE A 271 -6.83 -8.67 -10.20
CA ILE A 271 -7.32 -7.73 -9.18
C ILE A 271 -7.21 -6.30 -9.70
N VAL A 272 -6.01 -5.85 -10.11
CA VAL A 272 -5.79 -4.49 -10.57
C VAL A 272 -6.74 -4.12 -11.73
N SER A 273 -7.03 -5.05 -12.65
CA SER A 273 -7.92 -4.80 -13.78
C SER A 273 -9.37 -4.51 -13.36
N ARG A 274 -9.82 -5.10 -12.25
CA ARG A 274 -11.21 -5.06 -11.74
C ARG A 274 -11.45 -4.00 -10.67
N LEU A 275 -10.39 -3.34 -10.17
CA LEU A 275 -10.53 -2.26 -9.19
C LEU A 275 -11.05 -0.98 -9.83
N ASP A 276 -11.78 -0.19 -9.03
CA ASP A 276 -12.16 1.19 -9.37
C ASP A 276 -10.89 2.01 -9.63
N LYS A 277 -10.89 2.77 -10.72
CA LYS A 277 -9.75 3.55 -11.20
C LYS A 277 -9.66 4.96 -10.61
N SER A 278 -10.55 5.31 -9.68
CA SER A 278 -10.57 6.63 -9.02
C SER A 278 -9.35 6.88 -8.13
N VAL A 279 -8.71 5.80 -7.64
CA VAL A 279 -7.52 5.87 -6.79
C VAL A 279 -6.37 5.03 -7.37
N PRO A 280 -5.10 5.40 -7.12
CA PRO A 280 -3.95 4.61 -7.53
C PRO A 280 -3.85 3.28 -6.76
N VAL A 281 -3.37 2.25 -7.45
CA VAL A 281 -3.04 0.95 -6.87
C VAL A 281 -1.54 0.83 -6.68
N ILE A 282 -1.12 0.53 -5.45
CA ILE A 282 0.26 0.26 -5.07
C ILE A 282 0.44 -1.26 -5.04
N VAL A 283 1.40 -1.80 -5.77
CA VAL A 283 1.76 -3.22 -5.71
C VAL A 283 3.10 -3.36 -5.01
N PHE A 284 3.11 -4.01 -3.85
CA PHE A 284 4.32 -4.34 -3.11
C PHE A 284 4.58 -5.84 -3.16
N SER A 285 5.68 -6.25 -3.79
CA SER A 285 6.15 -7.64 -3.76
C SER A 285 7.51 -7.71 -3.09
N LYS A 286 7.56 -8.35 -1.92
CA LYS A 286 8.79 -8.46 -1.13
C LYS A 286 9.77 -9.40 -1.81
N SER A 287 11.02 -8.93 -1.93
CA SER A 287 12.14 -9.67 -2.52
C SER A 287 11.92 -10.07 -3.99
N THR A 288 11.06 -9.37 -4.71
CA THR A 288 10.94 -9.56 -6.16
C THR A 288 12.24 -9.16 -6.86
N ARG A 289 12.56 -9.86 -7.94
CA ARG A 289 13.72 -9.56 -8.80
C ARG A 289 13.32 -9.13 -10.21
N ASP A 290 12.10 -9.41 -10.60
CA ASP A 290 11.53 -9.04 -11.90
C ASP A 290 10.61 -7.84 -11.77
N TRP A 291 11.22 -6.65 -11.77
CA TRP A 291 10.51 -5.37 -11.70
C TRP A 291 9.68 -5.07 -12.94
N LYS A 292 10.09 -5.62 -14.10
CA LYS A 292 9.35 -5.46 -15.35
C LYS A 292 8.02 -6.21 -15.27
N ALA A 293 8.06 -7.48 -14.93
CA ALA A 293 6.86 -8.29 -14.77
C ALA A 293 5.92 -7.73 -13.68
N LEU A 294 6.49 -7.23 -12.54
CA LEU A 294 5.70 -6.57 -11.52
C LEU A 294 5.03 -5.29 -12.05
N ALA A 295 5.73 -4.52 -12.89
CA ALA A 295 5.18 -3.33 -13.52
C ALA A 295 4.04 -3.66 -14.50
N GLU A 296 4.09 -4.80 -15.16
CA GLU A 296 3.06 -5.28 -16.10
C GLU A 296 1.77 -5.73 -15.41
N THR A 297 1.73 -5.80 -14.07
CA THR A 297 0.49 -6.03 -13.33
C THR A 297 -0.52 -4.88 -13.43
N GLY A 298 -0.09 -3.71 -13.92
CA GLY A 298 -0.95 -2.53 -14.09
C GLY A 298 -1.04 -1.63 -12.86
N GLY A 299 -0.38 -1.97 -11.74
CA GLY A 299 -0.27 -1.08 -10.58
C GLY A 299 0.44 0.23 -10.95
N GLN A 300 -0.10 1.37 -10.52
CA GLN A 300 0.48 2.68 -10.81
C GLN A 300 1.75 2.95 -10.01
N VAL A 301 1.85 2.34 -8.83
CA VAL A 301 3.00 2.50 -7.92
C VAL A 301 3.56 1.13 -7.57
N LEU A 302 4.90 1.01 -7.62
CA LEU A 302 5.59 -0.19 -7.17
C LEU A 302 6.24 0.05 -5.81
N GLY A 303 5.89 -0.79 -4.84
CA GLY A 303 6.54 -0.81 -3.53
C GLY A 303 7.86 -1.57 -3.60
N VAL A 304 8.96 -0.93 -3.21
CA VAL A 304 10.31 -1.47 -3.28
C VAL A 304 10.73 -1.98 -1.91
N ASP A 305 11.24 -3.22 -1.84
CA ASP A 305 11.82 -3.79 -0.63
C ASP A 305 13.20 -3.19 -0.36
N ARG A 306 13.55 -3.10 0.93
CA ARG A 306 14.85 -2.62 1.43
C ARG A 306 16.07 -3.39 0.89
N ALA A 307 15.87 -4.62 0.43
CA ALA A 307 16.93 -5.46 -0.10
C ALA A 307 17.38 -5.06 -1.52
N GLU A 308 16.58 -4.21 -2.22
CA GLU A 308 16.87 -3.81 -3.59
C GLU A 308 17.52 -2.42 -3.66
N PRO A 309 18.61 -2.28 -4.43
CA PRO A 309 19.22 -0.97 -4.61
C PRO A 309 18.32 -0.06 -5.47
N PRO A 310 18.13 1.21 -5.09
CA PRO A 310 17.24 2.15 -5.78
C PRO A 310 17.48 2.30 -7.30
N ARG A 311 18.72 2.05 -7.76
CA ARG A 311 19.09 2.17 -9.18
C ARG A 311 18.32 1.22 -10.10
N ARG A 312 17.95 0.01 -9.64
CA ARG A 312 17.19 -0.96 -10.44
C ARG A 312 15.74 -0.52 -10.64
N CYS A 313 15.16 0.13 -9.64
CA CYS A 313 13.77 0.60 -9.69
C CYS A 313 13.59 1.76 -10.69
N PHE A 314 14.57 2.66 -10.79
CA PHE A 314 14.55 3.78 -11.74
C PHE A 314 14.68 3.34 -13.21
N ALA A 315 15.36 2.22 -13.49
CA ALA A 315 15.50 1.70 -14.85
C ALA A 315 14.15 1.19 -15.40
N ALA A 316 13.39 0.45 -14.60
CA ALA A 316 12.06 -0.07 -14.98
C ALA A 316 11.03 1.04 -15.24
N GLY A 317 11.10 2.17 -14.48
CA GLY A 317 10.23 3.33 -14.68
C GLY A 317 10.53 4.13 -15.97
N LYS A 318 11.80 4.18 -16.40
CA LYS A 318 12.18 4.86 -17.65
C LYS A 318 11.73 4.12 -18.91
N GLU A 319 11.64 2.80 -18.87
CA GLU A 319 11.16 2.00 -20.00
C GLU A 319 9.65 2.18 -20.24
N ARG A 320 8.85 2.43 -19.21
CA ARG A 320 7.42 2.77 -19.36
C ARG A 320 7.20 4.10 -20.10
N GLY A 321 8.04 5.11 -19.88
CA GLY A 321 7.93 6.42 -20.52
C GLY A 321 8.28 6.40 -22.01
N ARG A 322 8.96 5.36 -22.50
CA ARG A 322 9.37 5.24 -23.91
C ARG A 322 8.44 4.41 -24.77
N SER A 323 7.66 3.50 -24.18
CA SER A 323 6.69 2.66 -24.93
C SER A 323 5.36 3.35 -25.25
N GLY A 324 5.15 4.57 -24.78
CA GLY A 324 3.95 5.38 -25.07
C GLY A 324 4.12 6.42 -26.20
N GLN A 325 5.27 6.43 -26.89
CA GLN A 325 5.53 7.31 -28.04
C GLN A 325 6.03 6.49 -29.23
N SER A 326 5.16 5.68 -29.78
CA SER A 326 5.33 5.13 -31.15
C SER A 326 3.98 5.01 -31.81
#